data_07ddfdae7fb9fa214f56bbb6e8e57e0b
#
_entry.id   07ddfdae7fb9fa214f56bbb6e8e57e0b
#
_cell.length_a   1.000
_cell.length_b   1.000
_cell.length_c   1.000
_cell.angle_alpha   90.00
_cell.angle_beta   90.00
_cell.angle_gamma   90.00
#
_symmetry.space_group_name_H-M   'P 1'
#
loop_
_entity.id
_entity.type
_entity.pdbx_description
1 polymer ?
#
loop_
_entity_poly.entity_id
_entity_poly.type
_entity_poly.pdbx_seq_one_letter_code
_entity_poly.pdbx_strand_id
1 'polypeptide(L)'
;MAQPVKLNFSAPRRGLPPKHFADLTETERIDKLAEIGLPKFRAKQLAKHYYEHYTDNVEDMTDIPAGKREAVKEAFFPELMKPIRTTSTDDGETTKSLWRLHDGTLLESVLMRYPGRATLCISSQAGCGMACPFCATGQGGLDRNLSLGGGR
;
A
#
# COMPACT_ATOMS: atom_id res chain seq x y z
N MET A 1 5.09 41.54 -6.35
CA MET A 1 5.73 40.73 -5.29
C MET A 1 5.04 39.38 -5.25
N ALA A 2 5.74 38.30 -5.52
CA ALA A 2 5.16 36.94 -5.42
C ALA A 2 4.86 36.63 -3.94
N GLN A 3 3.65 36.16 -3.63
CA GLN A 3 3.32 35.75 -2.26
C GLN A 3 4.21 34.53 -1.89
N PRO A 4 4.71 34.48 -0.64
CA PRO A 4 5.50 33.32 -0.20
C PRO A 4 4.67 32.07 -0.30
N VAL A 5 5.22 31.03 -0.94
CA VAL A 5 4.59 29.70 -1.02
C VAL A 5 4.44 29.15 0.40
N LYS A 6 3.21 28.90 0.82
CA LYS A 6 2.90 28.32 2.12
C LYS A 6 3.11 26.80 2.03
N LEU A 7 4.20 26.29 2.60
CA LEU A 7 4.42 24.87 2.72
C LEU A 7 3.39 24.28 3.68
N ASN A 8 2.66 23.25 3.24
CA ASN A 8 1.69 22.55 4.07
C ASN A 8 2.03 21.06 4.12
N PHE A 9 2.64 20.64 5.22
CA PHE A 9 3.00 19.23 5.47
C PHE A 9 1.92 18.45 6.22
N SER A 10 0.79 19.10 6.54
CA SER A 10 -0.34 18.44 7.19
C SER A 10 -1.29 17.93 6.12
N ALA A 11 -1.37 16.62 5.97
CA ALA A 11 -2.35 16.01 5.08
C ALA A 11 -3.77 16.33 5.57
N PRO A 12 -4.75 16.51 4.66
CA PRO A 12 -6.16 16.63 5.01
C PRO A 12 -6.58 15.42 5.87
N ARG A 13 -7.47 15.66 6.85
CA ARG A 13 -8.06 14.58 7.64
C ARG A 13 -9.05 13.80 6.76
N ARG A 14 -8.57 12.76 6.12
CA ARG A 14 -9.39 11.77 5.41
C ARG A 14 -9.55 10.54 6.31
N GLY A 15 -10.56 9.71 6.05
CA GLY A 15 -10.75 8.45 6.76
C GLY A 15 -9.49 7.57 6.72
N LEU A 16 -9.21 6.89 7.82
CA LEU A 16 -8.11 5.94 7.85
C LEU A 16 -8.44 4.72 6.98
N PRO A 17 -7.47 4.18 6.26
CA PRO A 17 -7.66 2.93 5.54
C PRO A 17 -7.91 1.77 6.52
N PRO A 18 -8.50 0.67 6.06
CA PRO A 18 -8.44 -0.58 6.80
C PRO A 18 -6.99 -0.93 7.11
N LYS A 19 -6.71 -1.37 8.35
CA LYS A 19 -5.36 -1.77 8.71
C LYS A 19 -4.96 -3.05 7.97
N HIS A 20 -3.90 -2.95 7.17
CA HIS A 20 -3.30 -4.10 6.51
C HIS A 20 -2.37 -4.85 7.46
N PHE A 21 -2.03 -6.12 7.16
CA PHE A 21 -1.11 -6.96 7.93
C PHE A 21 0.22 -6.25 8.28
N ALA A 22 0.79 -5.52 7.32
CA ALA A 22 2.03 -4.78 7.51
C ALA A 22 1.92 -3.60 8.49
N ASP A 23 0.72 -3.05 8.69
CA ASP A 23 0.46 -1.93 9.60
C ASP A 23 0.18 -2.37 11.04
N LEU A 24 0.03 -3.69 11.27
CA LEU A 24 -0.30 -4.26 12.56
C LEU A 24 0.95 -4.66 13.35
N THR A 25 0.96 -4.34 14.63
CA THR A 25 1.92 -4.91 15.59
C THR A 25 1.64 -6.39 15.81
N GLU A 26 2.60 -7.12 16.41
CA GLU A 26 2.41 -8.54 16.73
C GLU A 26 1.21 -8.76 17.67
N THR A 27 1.03 -7.89 18.65
CA THR A 27 -0.11 -7.95 19.58
C THR A 27 -1.43 -7.77 18.84
N GLU A 28 -1.54 -6.74 18.00
CA GLU A 28 -2.75 -6.49 17.21
C GLU A 28 -3.07 -7.65 16.26
N ARG A 29 -2.05 -8.32 15.70
CA ARG A 29 -2.24 -9.53 14.87
C ARG A 29 -2.81 -10.69 15.68
N ILE A 30 -2.31 -10.89 16.90
CA ILE A 30 -2.82 -11.93 17.81
C ILE A 30 -4.26 -11.65 18.21
N ASP A 31 -4.60 -10.41 18.55
CA ASP A 31 -5.96 -10.00 18.94
C ASP A 31 -6.94 -10.23 17.78
N LYS A 32 -6.59 -9.78 16.58
CA LYS A 32 -7.40 -10.03 15.37
C LYS A 32 -7.59 -11.51 15.05
N LEU A 33 -6.57 -12.33 15.26
CA LEU A 33 -6.70 -13.78 15.08
C LEU A 33 -7.67 -14.40 16.08
N ALA A 34 -7.64 -13.94 17.34
CA ALA A 34 -8.59 -14.38 18.34
C ALA A 34 -10.04 -14.01 17.97
N GLU A 35 -10.27 -12.82 17.42
CA GLU A 35 -11.59 -12.37 16.94
C GLU A 35 -12.18 -13.30 15.88
N ILE A 36 -11.35 -13.82 14.98
CA ILE A 36 -11.78 -14.76 13.91
C ILE A 36 -11.69 -16.24 14.33
N GLY A 37 -11.39 -16.49 15.61
CA GLY A 37 -11.33 -17.84 16.18
C GLY A 37 -10.10 -18.65 15.73
N LEU A 38 -8.96 -18.01 15.52
CA LEU A 38 -7.69 -18.63 15.21
C LEU A 38 -6.68 -18.50 16.35
N PRO A 39 -5.88 -19.54 16.63
CA PRO A 39 -4.90 -19.53 17.71
C PRO A 39 -3.72 -18.59 17.41
N LYS A 40 -3.12 -18.01 18.46
CA LYS A 40 -2.05 -17.00 18.39
C LYS A 40 -0.83 -17.42 17.55
N PHE A 41 -0.49 -18.71 17.49
CA PHE A 41 0.68 -19.13 16.73
C PHE A 41 0.54 -18.91 15.21
N ARG A 42 -0.69 -18.72 14.73
CA ARG A 42 -0.98 -18.38 13.33
C ARG A 42 -0.42 -17.02 12.93
N ALA A 43 -0.19 -16.10 13.90
CA ALA A 43 0.44 -14.82 13.62
C ALA A 43 1.84 -14.99 13.01
N LYS A 44 2.63 -15.95 13.52
CA LYS A 44 3.95 -16.27 12.98
C LYS A 44 3.88 -16.91 11.61
N GLN A 45 2.89 -17.78 11.36
CA GLN A 45 2.69 -18.39 10.05
C GLN A 45 2.31 -17.34 9.00
N LEU A 46 1.36 -16.44 9.31
CA LEU A 46 1.01 -15.33 8.42
C LEU A 46 2.22 -14.41 8.17
N ALA A 47 3.01 -14.12 9.21
CA ALA A 47 4.23 -13.33 9.05
C ALA A 47 5.25 -13.99 8.13
N LYS A 48 5.39 -15.31 8.22
CA LYS A 48 6.26 -16.08 7.33
C LYS A 48 5.78 -16.03 5.88
N HIS A 49 4.49 -16.23 5.63
CA HIS A 49 3.93 -16.11 4.29
C HIS A 49 4.18 -14.71 3.71
N TYR A 50 3.88 -13.67 4.48
CA TYR A 50 3.98 -12.30 4.01
C TYR A 50 5.44 -11.81 3.81
N TYR A 51 6.33 -12.05 4.79
CA TYR A 51 7.70 -11.50 4.78
C TYR A 51 8.77 -12.41 4.17
N GLU A 52 8.58 -13.74 4.21
CA GLU A 52 9.55 -14.69 3.68
C GLU A 52 9.12 -15.24 2.31
N HIS A 53 7.82 -15.55 2.15
CA HIS A 53 7.30 -16.09 0.89
C HIS A 53 6.72 -15.01 -0.03
N TYR A 54 6.67 -13.75 0.44
CA TYR A 54 6.19 -12.59 -0.32
C TYR A 54 4.79 -12.77 -0.92
N THR A 55 3.90 -13.46 -0.21
CA THR A 55 2.52 -13.66 -0.62
C THR A 55 1.54 -13.10 0.41
N ASP A 56 0.50 -12.44 -0.07
CA ASP A 56 -0.70 -12.03 0.65
C ASP A 56 -1.95 -12.78 0.14
N ASN A 57 -1.76 -13.67 -0.85
CA ASN A 57 -2.83 -14.52 -1.34
C ASN A 57 -3.11 -15.65 -0.35
N VAL A 58 -4.23 -15.59 0.33
CA VAL A 58 -4.62 -16.56 1.37
C VAL A 58 -4.82 -17.99 0.83
N GLU A 59 -5.05 -18.14 -0.48
CA GLU A 59 -5.19 -19.48 -1.10
C GLU A 59 -3.85 -20.24 -1.14
N ASP A 60 -2.73 -19.50 -1.19
CA ASP A 60 -1.39 -20.09 -1.16
C ASP A 60 -0.94 -20.45 0.26
N MET A 61 -1.67 -20.01 1.28
CA MET A 61 -1.39 -20.27 2.70
C MET A 61 -2.02 -21.60 3.13
N THR A 62 -1.42 -22.72 2.69
CA THR A 62 -1.97 -24.08 2.88
C THR A 62 -2.06 -24.53 4.33
N ASP A 63 -1.28 -23.92 5.23
CA ASP A 63 -1.31 -24.12 6.67
C ASP A 63 -2.49 -23.41 7.37
N ILE A 64 -3.17 -22.48 6.69
CA ILE A 64 -4.40 -21.85 7.18
C ILE A 64 -5.61 -22.72 6.78
N PRO A 65 -6.50 -23.08 7.74
CA PRO A 65 -7.70 -23.86 7.44
C PRO A 65 -8.56 -23.21 6.35
N ALA A 66 -8.95 -23.98 5.33
CA ALA A 66 -9.69 -23.47 4.17
C ALA A 66 -10.93 -22.65 4.57
N GLY A 67 -11.70 -23.11 5.56
CA GLY A 67 -12.89 -22.41 6.05
C GLY A 67 -12.61 -21.10 6.80
N LYS A 68 -11.33 -20.75 7.04
CA LYS A 68 -10.92 -19.50 7.71
C LYS A 68 -10.18 -18.53 6.80
N ARG A 69 -9.84 -18.94 5.57
CA ARG A 69 -9.04 -18.12 4.65
C ARG A 69 -9.72 -16.81 4.30
N GLU A 70 -11.03 -16.82 4.02
CA GLU A 70 -11.75 -15.58 3.71
C GLU A 70 -11.75 -14.62 4.90
N ALA A 71 -11.99 -15.11 6.13
CA ALA A 71 -11.90 -14.29 7.33
C ALA A 71 -10.49 -13.72 7.56
N VAL A 72 -9.43 -14.48 7.24
CA VAL A 72 -8.05 -14.01 7.29
C VAL A 72 -7.81 -12.93 6.24
N LYS A 73 -8.30 -13.12 5.02
CA LYS A 73 -8.21 -12.13 3.94
C LYS A 73 -8.85 -10.79 4.33
N GLU A 74 -10.09 -10.82 4.79
CA GLU A 74 -10.81 -9.62 5.22
C GLU A 74 -10.13 -8.92 6.41
N ALA A 75 -9.64 -9.70 7.39
CA ALA A 75 -9.03 -9.14 8.60
C ALA A 75 -7.62 -8.56 8.37
N PHE A 76 -6.81 -9.16 7.48
CA PHE A 76 -5.38 -8.87 7.38
C PHE A 76 -4.93 -8.33 6.03
N PHE A 77 -5.64 -8.64 4.95
CA PHE A 77 -5.24 -8.30 3.57
C PHE A 77 -6.36 -7.54 2.83
N PRO A 78 -6.88 -6.44 3.41
CA PRO A 78 -7.87 -5.63 2.72
C PRO A 78 -7.26 -5.01 1.46
N GLU A 79 -8.04 -4.89 0.41
CA GLU A 79 -7.61 -4.23 -0.82
C GLU A 79 -7.45 -2.72 -0.60
N LEU A 80 -6.21 -2.25 -0.53
CA LEU A 80 -5.90 -0.85 -0.23
C LEU A 80 -5.80 0.03 -1.48
N MET A 81 -5.49 -0.57 -2.62
CA MET A 81 -5.35 0.13 -3.89
C MET A 81 -5.72 -0.78 -5.05
N LYS A 82 -6.27 -0.17 -6.11
CA LYS A 82 -6.64 -0.85 -7.36
C LYS A 82 -5.89 -0.25 -8.54
N PRO A 83 -5.33 -1.07 -9.45
CA PRO A 83 -4.77 -0.55 -10.69
C PRO A 83 -5.92 -0.03 -11.57
N ILE A 84 -5.80 1.20 -12.05
CA ILE A 84 -6.78 1.81 -12.96
C ILE A 84 -6.28 1.76 -14.39
N ARG A 85 -4.99 2.03 -14.57
CA ARG A 85 -4.34 2.08 -15.85
C ARG A 85 -2.89 1.65 -15.73
N THR A 86 -2.46 0.81 -16.68
CA THR A 86 -1.05 0.45 -16.84
C THR A 86 -0.63 0.79 -18.26
N THR A 87 0.51 1.42 -18.41
CA THR A 87 1.12 1.78 -19.69
C THR A 87 2.54 1.25 -19.70
N SER A 88 2.92 0.54 -20.75
CA SER A 88 4.27 0.03 -20.94
C SER A 88 4.93 0.69 -22.14
N THR A 89 6.22 0.94 -22.05
CA THR A 89 7.10 1.43 -23.11
C THR A 89 8.34 0.54 -23.18
N ASP A 90 9.22 0.80 -24.16
CA ASP A 90 10.49 0.10 -24.30
C ASP A 90 10.32 -1.43 -24.30
N ASP A 91 9.43 -1.93 -25.18
CA ASP A 91 9.09 -3.36 -25.30
C ASP A 91 8.70 -4.03 -23.97
N GLY A 92 8.13 -3.25 -23.04
CA GLY A 92 7.70 -3.71 -21.71
C GLY A 92 8.74 -3.55 -20.60
N GLU A 93 9.91 -3.01 -20.91
CA GLU A 93 10.95 -2.77 -19.89
C GLU A 93 10.54 -1.71 -18.87
N THR A 94 9.83 -0.67 -19.31
CA THR A 94 9.27 0.35 -18.42
C THR A 94 7.76 0.22 -18.34
N THR A 95 7.26 0.02 -17.14
CA THR A 95 5.82 -0.08 -16.85
C THR A 95 5.41 0.98 -15.84
N LYS A 96 4.52 1.89 -16.23
CA LYS A 96 3.90 2.89 -15.37
C LYS A 96 2.49 2.44 -15.02
N SER A 97 2.17 2.41 -13.72
CA SER A 97 0.85 2.06 -13.21
C SER A 97 0.23 3.23 -12.46
N LEU A 98 -1.03 3.50 -12.75
CA LEU A 98 -1.87 4.43 -12.02
C LEU A 98 -2.77 3.63 -11.09
N TRP A 99 -2.74 3.94 -9.81
CA TRP A 99 -3.48 3.27 -8.75
C TRP A 99 -4.54 4.20 -8.17
N ARG A 100 -5.66 3.64 -7.77
CA ARG A 100 -6.66 4.32 -6.96
C ARG A 100 -6.63 3.74 -5.56
N LEU A 101 -6.39 4.59 -4.57
CA LEU A 101 -6.44 4.25 -3.16
C LEU A 101 -7.90 4.08 -2.70
N HIS A 102 -8.11 3.49 -1.51
CA HIS A 102 -9.43 3.23 -0.92
C HIS A 102 -10.30 4.49 -0.78
N ASP A 103 -9.69 5.68 -0.65
CA ASP A 103 -10.37 6.98 -0.54
C ASP A 103 -10.55 7.71 -1.88
N GLY A 104 -10.21 7.05 -3.00
CA GLY A 104 -10.29 7.61 -4.34
C GLY A 104 -9.07 8.42 -4.78
N THR A 105 -8.11 8.68 -3.89
CA THR A 105 -6.87 9.39 -4.24
C THR A 105 -6.05 8.57 -5.24
N LEU A 106 -5.40 9.25 -6.17
CA LEU A 106 -4.61 8.64 -7.22
C LEU A 106 -3.12 8.64 -6.88
N LEU A 107 -2.43 7.58 -7.26
CA LEU A 107 -1.01 7.37 -7.03
C LEU A 107 -0.38 6.73 -8.28
N GLU A 108 0.87 7.08 -8.57
CA GLU A 108 1.61 6.47 -9.67
C GLU A 108 2.80 5.66 -9.13
N SER A 109 3.12 4.58 -9.82
CA SER A 109 4.37 3.83 -9.66
C SER A 109 4.99 3.52 -11.02
N VAL A 110 6.31 3.38 -11.06
CA VAL A 110 7.03 3.03 -12.28
C VAL A 110 7.98 1.88 -11.99
N LEU A 111 7.81 0.78 -12.70
CA LEU A 111 8.73 -0.35 -12.70
C LEU A 111 9.59 -0.30 -13.96
N MET A 112 10.90 -0.27 -13.76
CA MET A 112 11.90 -0.28 -14.84
C MET A 112 12.74 -1.55 -14.72
N ARG A 113 12.81 -2.30 -15.81
CA ARG A 113 13.58 -3.54 -15.91
C ARG A 113 14.83 -3.28 -16.76
N TYR A 114 15.96 -3.70 -16.24
CA TYR A 114 17.24 -3.62 -16.94
C TYR A 114 17.91 -4.99 -16.93
N PRO A 115 18.83 -5.29 -17.83
CA PRO A 115 19.64 -6.50 -17.70
C PRO A 115 20.29 -6.58 -16.32
N GLY A 116 19.94 -7.62 -15.54
CA GLY A 116 20.51 -7.88 -14.22
C GLY A 116 19.93 -7.07 -13.05
N ARG A 117 18.98 -6.14 -13.28
CA ARG A 117 18.34 -5.39 -12.18
C ARG A 117 16.94 -4.95 -12.54
N ALA A 118 16.10 -4.74 -11.51
CA ALA A 118 14.85 -4.01 -11.62
C ALA A 118 14.87 -2.81 -10.66
N THR A 119 14.27 -1.71 -11.08
CA THR A 119 14.10 -0.51 -10.26
C THR A 119 12.61 -0.20 -10.15
N LEU A 120 12.12 -0.03 -8.92
CA LEU A 120 10.75 0.36 -8.66
C LEU A 120 10.74 1.76 -8.05
N CYS A 121 10.10 2.71 -8.75
CA CYS A 121 9.80 4.03 -8.24
C CYS A 121 8.41 4.01 -7.61
N ILE A 122 8.34 4.27 -6.31
CA ILE A 122 7.09 4.34 -5.53
C ILE A 122 7.03 5.65 -4.77
N SER A 123 5.81 6.09 -4.46
CA SER A 123 5.58 7.26 -3.64
C SER A 123 5.24 6.86 -2.21
N SER A 124 5.77 7.57 -1.23
CA SER A 124 5.37 7.44 0.19
C SER A 124 4.21 8.37 0.56
N GLN A 125 3.83 9.25 -0.37
CA GLN A 125 2.76 10.23 -0.21
C GLN A 125 1.96 10.32 -1.51
N ALA A 126 0.67 10.62 -1.41
CA ALA A 126 -0.12 11.10 -2.53
C ALA A 126 -0.14 12.63 -2.49
N GLY A 127 0.24 13.27 -3.61
CA GLY A 127 0.54 14.69 -3.65
C GLY A 127 1.88 15.04 -2.99
N CYS A 128 2.16 16.33 -2.81
CA CYS A 128 3.41 16.79 -2.21
C CYS A 128 3.22 18.12 -1.48
N GLY A 129 3.63 18.18 -0.22
CA GLY A 129 3.55 19.41 0.61
C GLY A 129 4.55 20.50 0.27
N MET A 130 5.53 20.24 -0.60
CA MET A 130 6.56 21.21 -1.00
C MET A 130 6.02 22.32 -1.91
N ALA A 131 4.88 22.08 -2.58
CA ALA A 131 4.20 23.05 -3.44
C ALA A 131 5.13 23.78 -4.46
N CYS A 132 6.11 23.06 -5.01
CA CYS A 132 7.04 23.63 -6.01
C CYS A 132 6.28 24.09 -7.26
N PRO A 133 6.43 25.33 -7.74
CA PRO A 133 5.65 25.89 -8.84
C PRO A 133 5.92 25.21 -10.20
N PHE A 134 7.04 24.53 -10.33
CA PHE A 134 7.45 23.81 -11.54
C PHE A 134 7.12 22.31 -11.50
N CYS A 135 6.51 21.80 -10.42
CA CYS A 135 6.26 20.39 -10.21
C CYS A 135 4.74 20.10 -10.22
N ALA A 136 4.27 19.33 -11.19
CA ALA A 136 2.85 18.97 -11.29
C ALA A 136 2.30 18.31 -10.02
N THR A 137 3.06 17.41 -9.40
CA THR A 137 2.67 16.75 -8.14
C THR A 137 2.55 17.74 -6.98
N GLY A 138 3.41 18.78 -6.94
CA GLY A 138 3.41 19.79 -5.88
C GLY A 138 2.27 20.80 -6.01
N GLN A 139 1.74 21.03 -7.19
CA GLN A 139 0.68 22.02 -7.44
C GLN A 139 -0.64 21.64 -6.76
N GLY A 140 -0.95 20.35 -6.63
CA GLY A 140 -2.15 19.87 -5.97
C GLY A 140 -2.07 19.88 -4.43
N GLY A 141 -0.88 20.11 -3.86
CA GLY A 141 -0.63 19.99 -2.43
C GLY A 141 -0.48 18.54 -1.96
N LEU A 142 -0.51 18.34 -0.65
CA LEU A 142 -0.43 17.00 -0.02
C LEU A 142 -1.83 16.46 0.23
N ASP A 143 -2.16 15.35 -0.39
CA ASP A 143 -3.42 14.65 -0.18
C ASP A 143 -3.36 13.74 1.05
N ARG A 144 -2.34 12.89 1.13
CA ARG A 144 -2.13 11.98 2.27
C ARG A 144 -0.75 11.35 2.31
N ASN A 145 -0.35 10.89 3.48
CA ASN A 145 0.75 9.95 3.65
C ASN A 145 0.26 8.51 3.41
N LEU A 146 1.13 7.67 2.87
CA LEU A 146 0.86 6.23 2.73
C LEU A 146 1.34 5.49 3.99
N SER A 147 0.69 4.36 4.31
CA SER A 147 1.14 3.43 5.34
C SER A 147 2.06 2.36 4.74
N LEU A 148 2.60 1.49 5.58
CA LEU A 148 3.36 0.31 5.11
C LEU A 148 2.50 -0.63 4.28
N GLY A 149 1.20 -0.72 4.57
CA GLY A 149 0.25 -1.51 3.81
C GLY A 149 -0.33 -0.80 2.58
N GLY A 150 -0.06 0.50 2.38
CA GLY A 150 -0.48 1.24 1.18
C GLY A 150 -1.26 2.54 1.43
N GLY A 151 -1.49 2.99 2.67
CA GLY A 151 -2.10 4.29 2.83
C GLY A 151 -2.62 4.66 4.22
N ARG A 152 -2.06 5.70 4.81
CA ARG A 152 -2.63 6.42 5.96
C ARG A 152 -3.25 7.71 5.52
#